data_63c830743aa52445f4ce491b4902dd10
#
_entry.id   63c830743aa52445f4ce491b4902dd10
#
_cell.length_a   1.000
_cell.length_b   1.000
_cell.length_c   1.000
_cell.angle_alpha   90.00
_cell.angle_beta   90.00
_cell.angle_gamma   90.00
#
_symmetry.space_group_name_H-M   'P 1'
#
loop_
_entity.id
_entity.type
_entity.pdbx_description
1 polymer ?
#
loop_
_entity_poly.entity_id
_entity_poly.type
_entity_poly.pdbx_seq_one_letter_code
_entity_poly.pdbx_strand_id
1 'polypeptide(L)'
;MSLELTSDAFVNGQSIPAKYSCIGKNISPALAWNEPPAGAQSFALIVDDPDAPMGTWVHWVLFNIPAGTRNLQEDLPITGKNVDPNAIFVGKNSSGNTRYDGPCPPSGTHRYYFKLYALDTTLGLLAGATKEQLLKEMQGHILAQGELMGTFSK
;
A
#
# COMPACT_ATOMS: atom_id res chain seq x y z
N MET A 1 4.92 12.23 -15.11
CA MET A 1 3.54 12.35 -14.67
C MET A 1 3.36 11.69 -13.32
N SER A 2 2.66 12.31 -12.40
CA SER A 2 2.45 11.75 -11.06
C SER A 2 0.99 11.31 -10.86
N LEU A 3 0.80 10.31 -10.01
CA LEU A 3 -0.51 9.91 -9.54
C LEU A 3 -0.88 10.74 -8.31
N GLU A 4 -2.15 11.09 -8.19
CA GLU A 4 -2.67 11.78 -7.01
C GLU A 4 -3.38 10.78 -6.12
N LEU A 5 -2.69 10.30 -5.09
CA LEU A 5 -3.24 9.35 -4.14
C LEU A 5 -3.87 10.08 -2.97
N THR A 6 -5.13 9.80 -2.70
CA THR A 6 -5.91 10.44 -1.64
C THR A 6 -6.68 9.41 -0.82
N SER A 7 -7.18 9.83 0.33
CA SER A 7 -8.06 9.02 1.17
C SER A 7 -9.17 9.90 1.75
N ASP A 8 -10.36 9.32 1.91
CA ASP A 8 -11.44 9.98 2.64
C ASP A 8 -11.21 9.96 4.15
N ALA A 9 -10.26 9.11 4.61
CA ALA A 9 -10.01 8.92 6.03
C ALA A 9 -9.10 10.00 6.63
N PHE A 10 -8.15 10.51 5.83
CA PHE A 10 -7.21 11.54 6.29
C PHE A 10 -6.63 12.30 5.11
N VAL A 11 -6.16 13.52 5.37
CA VAL A 11 -5.51 14.38 4.38
C VAL A 11 -4.00 14.20 4.49
N ASN A 12 -3.30 14.32 3.38
CA ASN A 12 -1.84 14.23 3.34
C ASN A 12 -1.19 15.11 4.41
N GLY A 13 -0.31 14.53 5.20
CA GLY A 13 0.39 15.21 6.29
C GLY A 13 -0.35 15.23 7.62
N GLN A 14 -1.60 14.77 7.66
CA GLN A 14 -2.43 14.80 8.86
C GLN A 14 -2.45 13.43 9.57
N SER A 15 -3.07 13.39 10.75
CA SER A 15 -3.17 12.16 11.54
C SER A 15 -4.04 11.12 10.86
N ILE A 16 -3.61 9.86 10.94
CA ILE A 16 -4.43 8.71 10.56
C ILE A 16 -5.35 8.39 11.73
N PRO A 17 -6.67 8.27 11.52
CA PRO A 17 -7.59 7.91 12.61
C PRO A 17 -7.26 6.57 13.26
N ALA A 18 -7.48 6.47 14.56
CA ALA A 18 -7.18 5.27 15.35
C ALA A 18 -7.87 4.00 14.83
N LYS A 19 -8.98 4.13 14.14
CA LYS A 19 -9.71 3.04 13.50
C LYS A 19 -8.81 2.18 12.60
N TYR A 20 -7.83 2.79 11.96
CA TYR A 20 -6.94 2.13 10.99
C TYR A 20 -5.61 1.68 11.60
N SER A 21 -5.51 1.75 12.92
CA SER A 21 -4.29 1.44 13.69
C SER A 21 -4.49 0.23 14.60
N CYS A 22 -3.40 -0.20 15.23
CA CYS A 22 -3.42 -1.34 16.16
C CYS A 22 -4.25 -1.11 17.43
N ILE A 23 -4.57 0.15 17.78
CA ILE A 23 -5.42 0.45 18.94
C ILE A 23 -6.90 0.57 18.56
N GLY A 24 -7.24 0.45 17.28
CA GLY A 24 -8.61 0.45 16.79
C GLY A 24 -8.95 -0.86 16.10
N LYS A 25 -9.80 -0.78 15.08
CA LYS A 25 -10.21 -1.96 14.31
C LYS A 25 -9.08 -2.56 13.47
N ASN A 26 -8.04 -1.80 13.22
CA ASN A 26 -6.87 -2.19 12.44
C ASN A 26 -7.23 -2.61 11.01
N ILE A 27 -8.11 -1.84 10.38
CA ILE A 27 -8.55 -2.07 9.01
C ILE A 27 -7.89 -1.07 8.08
N SER A 28 -7.77 -1.42 6.79
CA SER A 28 -7.15 -0.52 5.81
C SER A 28 -8.07 0.66 5.49
N PRO A 29 -7.51 1.87 5.29
CA PRO A 29 -8.32 3.04 4.89
C PRO A 29 -8.70 2.96 3.43
N ALA A 30 -9.80 3.65 3.06
CA ALA A 30 -10.17 3.83 1.66
C ALA A 30 -9.11 4.68 0.97
N LEU A 31 -8.76 4.32 -0.26
CA LEU A 31 -7.80 5.05 -1.09
C LEU A 31 -8.41 5.31 -2.47
N ALA A 32 -8.00 6.41 -3.10
CA ALA A 32 -8.44 6.74 -4.45
C ALA A 32 -7.31 7.45 -5.20
N TRP A 33 -7.33 7.35 -6.53
CA TRP A 33 -6.34 8.01 -7.38
C TRP A 33 -6.91 8.36 -8.74
N ASN A 34 -6.19 9.23 -9.45
CA ASN A 34 -6.58 9.72 -10.76
C ASN A 34 -6.16 8.76 -11.89
N GLU A 35 -6.44 9.16 -13.12
CA GLU A 35 -6.11 8.41 -14.33
C GLU A 35 -4.60 8.22 -14.46
N PRO A 36 -4.10 6.99 -14.68
CA PRO A 36 -2.68 6.76 -14.93
C PRO A 36 -2.30 7.12 -16.37
N PRO A 37 -0.99 7.20 -16.66
CA PRO A 37 -0.55 7.36 -18.04
C PRO A 37 -1.03 6.23 -18.93
N ALA A 38 -1.13 6.50 -20.24
CA ALA A 38 -1.43 5.47 -21.23
C ALA A 38 -0.38 4.36 -21.13
N GLY A 39 -0.82 3.11 -21.30
CA GLY A 39 0.05 1.95 -21.22
C GLY A 39 0.09 1.29 -19.84
N ALA A 40 -0.58 1.85 -18.84
CA ALA A 40 -0.66 1.23 -17.52
C ALA A 40 -1.40 -0.11 -17.61
N GLN A 41 -0.77 -1.16 -17.08
CA GLN A 41 -1.32 -2.52 -17.06
C GLN A 41 -1.72 -2.96 -15.65
N SER A 42 -1.09 -2.39 -14.64
CA SER A 42 -1.40 -2.72 -13.24
C SER A 42 -0.90 -1.62 -12.31
N PHE A 43 -1.31 -1.71 -11.05
CA PHE A 43 -0.77 -0.87 -9.97
C PHE A 43 -0.19 -1.74 -8.88
N ALA A 44 0.75 -1.16 -8.13
CA ALA A 44 1.27 -1.74 -6.89
C ALA A 44 1.21 -0.69 -5.79
N LEU A 45 1.01 -1.14 -4.56
CA LEU A 45 0.93 -0.27 -3.39
C LEU A 45 1.85 -0.81 -2.29
N ILE A 46 2.66 0.09 -1.73
CA ILE A 46 3.50 -0.23 -0.57
C ILE A 46 3.21 0.80 0.50
N VAL A 47 2.91 0.33 1.72
CA VAL A 47 2.72 1.20 2.88
C VAL A 47 3.85 0.91 3.86
N ASP A 48 4.65 1.92 4.18
CA ASP A 48 5.78 1.74 5.08
C ASP A 48 6.02 2.93 6.00
N ASP A 49 6.76 2.67 7.06
CA ASP A 49 7.12 3.61 8.13
C ASP A 49 8.65 3.73 8.20
N PRO A 50 9.23 4.86 7.75
CA PRO A 50 10.68 5.05 7.82
C PRO A 50 11.17 5.44 9.22
N ASP A 51 10.27 5.71 10.15
CA ASP A 51 10.61 6.17 11.50
C ASP A 51 10.68 5.05 12.54
N ALA A 52 10.47 3.80 12.10
CA ALA A 52 10.54 2.65 13.00
C ALA A 52 11.96 2.48 13.58
N PRO A 53 12.08 2.06 14.87
CA PRO A 53 13.38 2.02 15.54
C PRO A 53 14.47 1.19 14.87
N MET A 54 14.07 0.11 14.19
CA MET A 54 15.01 -0.82 13.56
C MET A 54 15.16 -0.61 12.05
N GLY A 55 14.68 0.51 11.52
CA GLY A 55 14.66 0.81 10.11
C GLY A 55 13.25 0.79 9.54
N THR A 56 13.10 0.95 8.22
CA THR A 56 11.80 1.02 7.59
C THR A 56 10.97 -0.24 7.86
N TRP A 57 9.76 -0.04 8.39
CA TRP A 57 8.83 -1.11 8.68
C TRP A 57 7.73 -1.13 7.64
N VAL A 58 7.54 -2.27 6.99
CA VAL A 58 6.53 -2.44 5.94
C VAL A 58 5.22 -2.91 6.55
N HIS A 59 4.14 -2.14 6.29
CA HIS A 59 2.82 -2.40 6.85
C HIS A 59 1.89 -3.12 5.88
N TRP A 60 2.02 -2.88 4.56
CA TRP A 60 1.11 -3.44 3.58
C TRP A 60 1.77 -3.46 2.20
N VAL A 61 1.57 -4.55 1.47
CA VAL A 61 2.10 -4.72 0.12
C VAL A 61 0.98 -5.29 -0.75
N LEU A 62 0.60 -4.56 -1.80
CA LEU A 62 -0.36 -5.02 -2.80
C LEU A 62 0.26 -4.91 -4.19
N PHE A 63 -0.09 -5.84 -5.08
CA PHE A 63 0.36 -5.74 -6.47
C PHE A 63 -0.64 -6.42 -7.41
N ASN A 64 -0.43 -6.24 -8.70
CA ASN A 64 -1.34 -6.68 -9.75
C ASN A 64 -2.75 -6.12 -9.54
N ILE A 65 -2.85 -4.90 -9.02
CA ILE A 65 -4.10 -4.17 -8.97
C ILE A 65 -4.50 -3.85 -10.41
N PRO A 66 -5.72 -4.23 -10.85
CA PRO A 66 -6.11 -4.05 -12.26
C PRO A 66 -6.00 -2.61 -12.75
N ALA A 67 -5.61 -2.44 -14.01
CA ALA A 67 -5.37 -1.12 -14.62
C ALA A 67 -6.59 -0.19 -14.58
N GLY A 68 -7.79 -0.74 -14.59
CA GLY A 68 -9.03 0.04 -14.50
C GLY A 68 -9.43 0.48 -13.10
N THR A 69 -8.71 0.04 -12.08
CA THR A 69 -9.01 0.37 -10.68
C THR A 69 -8.62 1.81 -10.38
N ARG A 70 -9.49 2.55 -9.72
CA ARG A 70 -9.25 3.95 -9.30
C ARG A 70 -9.42 4.16 -7.80
N ASN A 71 -9.84 3.12 -7.08
CA ASN A 71 -10.00 3.19 -5.64
C ASN A 71 -9.89 1.82 -5.00
N LEU A 72 -9.57 1.81 -3.72
CA LEU A 72 -9.62 0.63 -2.86
C LEU A 72 -10.58 0.96 -1.72
N GLN A 73 -11.50 0.06 -1.44
CA GLN A 73 -12.48 0.26 -0.37
C GLN A 73 -11.83 0.17 1.01
N GLU A 74 -12.46 0.80 1.99
CA GLU A 74 -12.08 0.61 3.40
C GLU A 74 -12.25 -0.86 3.77
N ASP A 75 -11.32 -1.38 4.60
CA ASP A 75 -11.33 -2.78 5.04
C ASP A 75 -11.33 -3.74 3.85
N LEU A 76 -10.36 -3.55 2.96
CA LEU A 76 -10.25 -4.33 1.73
C LEU A 76 -10.07 -5.82 2.06
N PRO A 77 -11.02 -6.70 1.63
CA PRO A 77 -11.03 -8.10 2.06
C PRO A 77 -10.10 -8.99 1.23
N ILE A 78 -8.82 -8.62 1.16
CA ILE A 78 -7.82 -9.38 0.40
C ILE A 78 -6.78 -9.94 1.35
N THR A 79 -6.54 -11.24 1.23
CA THR A 79 -5.56 -11.98 2.02
C THR A 79 -4.61 -12.72 1.09
N GLY A 80 -3.51 -13.24 1.65
CA GLY A 80 -2.51 -13.99 0.90
C GLY A 80 -2.98 -15.32 0.31
N LYS A 81 -4.26 -15.70 0.52
CA LYS A 81 -4.82 -16.95 -0.02
C LYS A 81 -5.69 -16.74 -1.25
N ASN A 82 -5.65 -15.55 -1.83
CA ASN A 82 -6.46 -15.26 -3.00
C ASN A 82 -5.92 -16.03 -4.22
N VAL A 83 -6.79 -16.80 -4.85
CA VAL A 83 -6.43 -17.64 -6.00
C VAL A 83 -7.06 -17.17 -7.32
N ASP A 84 -7.82 -16.08 -7.29
CA ASP A 84 -8.42 -15.52 -8.49
C ASP A 84 -7.35 -14.83 -9.33
N PRO A 85 -7.12 -15.23 -10.61
CA PRO A 85 -6.10 -14.62 -11.44
C PRO A 85 -6.35 -13.14 -11.77
N ASN A 86 -7.60 -12.66 -11.59
CA ASN A 86 -7.94 -11.24 -11.77
C ASN A 86 -7.93 -10.48 -10.46
N ALA A 87 -7.50 -11.11 -9.40
CA ALA A 87 -7.52 -10.52 -8.07
C ALA A 87 -6.23 -9.76 -7.78
N ILE A 88 -6.35 -8.83 -6.84
CA ILE A 88 -5.20 -8.14 -6.25
C ILE A 88 -4.46 -9.14 -5.37
N PHE A 89 -3.13 -9.20 -5.53
CA PHE A 89 -2.30 -10.02 -4.66
C PHE A 89 -1.79 -9.19 -3.48
N VAL A 90 -1.73 -9.82 -2.31
CA VAL A 90 -1.14 -9.21 -1.13
C VAL A 90 0.21 -9.86 -0.81
N GLY A 91 1.20 -9.02 -0.57
CA GLY A 91 2.54 -9.46 -0.20
C GLY A 91 2.70 -9.59 1.31
N LYS A 92 3.91 -9.96 1.72
CA LYS A 92 4.26 -10.13 3.13
C LYS A 92 4.75 -8.81 3.70
N ASN A 93 4.19 -8.40 4.84
CA ASN A 93 4.66 -7.22 5.56
C ASN A 93 5.79 -7.58 6.55
N SER A 94 6.32 -6.58 7.25
CA SER A 94 7.43 -6.78 8.19
C SER A 94 7.06 -7.63 9.41
N SER A 95 5.77 -7.73 9.74
CA SER A 95 5.30 -8.64 10.79
C SER A 95 5.21 -10.10 10.33
N GLY A 96 5.49 -10.37 9.06
CA GLY A 96 5.37 -11.70 8.48
C GLY A 96 3.95 -12.06 8.05
N ASN A 97 3.04 -11.08 8.02
CA ASN A 97 1.64 -11.29 7.67
C ASN A 97 1.37 -10.87 6.22
N THR A 98 0.41 -11.52 5.59
CA THR A 98 -0.06 -11.18 4.25
C THR A 98 -1.40 -10.46 4.36
N ARG A 99 -1.36 -9.27 4.96
CA ARG A 99 -2.52 -8.42 5.20
C ARG A 99 -2.04 -7.01 5.54
N TYR A 100 -3.01 -6.08 5.65
CA TYR A 100 -2.77 -4.77 6.24
C TYR A 100 -2.57 -4.93 7.76
N ASP A 101 -1.48 -4.37 8.27
CA ASP A 101 -1.27 -4.16 9.70
C ASP A 101 -1.03 -2.66 9.87
N GLY A 102 -1.89 -1.98 10.61
CA GLY A 102 -1.88 -0.53 10.71
C GLY A 102 -0.78 0.03 11.59
N PRO A 103 -0.71 1.37 11.66
CA PRO A 103 0.24 2.06 12.54
C PRO A 103 0.21 1.56 13.97
N CYS A 104 1.39 1.32 14.52
CA CYS A 104 1.53 0.86 15.91
C CYS A 104 2.90 1.30 16.46
N PRO A 105 3.18 2.63 16.52
CA PRO A 105 4.48 3.10 16.95
C PRO A 105 4.68 2.80 18.43
N PRO A 106 5.87 2.32 18.83
CA PRO A 106 6.15 2.05 20.24
C PRO A 106 6.22 3.34 21.07
N SER A 107 6.61 4.46 20.46
CA SER A 107 6.66 5.77 21.10
C SER A 107 6.74 6.86 20.04
N GLY A 108 6.30 8.07 20.41
CA GLY A 108 6.37 9.23 19.54
C GLY A 108 5.42 9.18 18.37
N THR A 109 5.64 10.07 17.42
CA THR A 109 4.85 10.20 16.20
C THR A 109 5.64 9.66 15.04
N HIS A 110 5.08 8.69 14.31
CA HIS A 110 5.70 8.13 13.12
C HIS A 110 4.96 8.59 11.87
N ARG A 111 5.67 8.57 10.73
CA ARG A 111 5.11 8.87 9.41
C ARG A 111 4.85 7.57 8.68
N TYR A 112 3.68 7.48 8.02
CA TYR A 112 3.26 6.31 7.26
C TYR A 112 3.02 6.73 5.83
N TYR A 113 3.82 6.18 4.91
CA TYR A 113 3.78 6.50 3.50
C TYR A 113 3.01 5.44 2.74
N PHE A 114 1.96 5.87 2.05
CA PHE A 114 1.20 5.04 1.10
C PHE A 114 1.74 5.38 -0.28
N LYS A 115 2.46 4.45 -0.89
CA LYS A 115 3.16 4.67 -2.17
C LYS A 115 2.50 3.83 -3.25
N LEU A 116 1.94 4.49 -4.26
CA LEU A 116 1.25 3.85 -5.37
C LEU A 116 2.08 3.98 -6.65
N TYR A 117 2.22 2.88 -7.38
CA TYR A 117 2.98 2.81 -8.63
C TYR A 117 2.08 2.32 -9.74
N ALA A 118 2.08 3.03 -10.88
CA ALA A 118 1.45 2.55 -12.12
C ALA A 118 2.52 1.87 -12.96
N LEU A 119 2.25 0.63 -13.35
CA LEU A 119 3.24 -0.22 -14.04
C LEU A 119 2.78 -0.54 -15.46
N ASP A 120 3.74 -0.69 -16.38
CA ASP A 120 3.47 -1.05 -17.77
C ASP A 120 3.33 -2.56 -17.99
N THR A 121 3.27 -3.32 -16.91
CA THR A 121 3.17 -4.78 -16.95
C THR A 121 2.40 -5.29 -15.74
N THR A 122 1.96 -6.54 -15.79
CA THR A 122 1.58 -7.29 -14.60
C THR A 122 2.80 -8.07 -14.13
N LEU A 123 2.87 -8.34 -12.84
CA LEU A 123 4.05 -8.98 -12.25
C LEU A 123 3.81 -10.48 -12.07
N GLY A 124 4.86 -11.27 -12.35
CA GLY A 124 4.84 -12.72 -12.18
C GLY A 124 5.07 -13.21 -10.77
N LEU A 125 4.95 -12.32 -9.78
CA LEU A 125 5.14 -12.67 -8.37
C LEU A 125 3.93 -13.38 -7.80
N LEU A 126 4.16 -14.24 -6.82
CA LEU A 126 3.10 -14.92 -6.09
C LEU A 126 2.69 -14.10 -4.86
N ALA A 127 1.49 -14.37 -4.34
CA ALA A 127 1.07 -13.81 -3.06
C ALA A 127 2.12 -14.16 -1.99
N GLY A 128 2.35 -13.23 -1.06
CA GLY A 128 3.40 -13.38 -0.06
C GLY A 128 4.75 -12.81 -0.46
N ALA A 129 4.89 -12.25 -1.67
CA ALA A 129 6.11 -11.58 -2.09
C ALA A 129 6.44 -10.43 -1.13
N THR A 130 7.72 -10.21 -0.87
CA THR A 130 8.17 -9.12 0.00
C THR A 130 8.25 -7.80 -0.77
N LYS A 131 8.38 -6.69 -0.01
CA LYS A 131 8.61 -5.37 -0.61
C LYS A 131 9.85 -5.40 -1.52
N GLU A 132 10.93 -6.03 -1.08
CA GLU A 132 12.19 -6.10 -1.83
C GLU A 132 12.01 -6.84 -3.15
N GLN A 133 11.29 -7.96 -3.12
CA GLN A 133 10.96 -8.72 -4.34
C GLN A 133 10.11 -7.89 -5.29
N LEU A 134 9.11 -7.17 -4.73
CA LEU A 134 8.24 -6.31 -5.52
C LEU A 134 9.02 -5.17 -6.18
N LEU A 135 9.87 -4.46 -5.41
CA LEU A 135 10.67 -3.37 -5.94
C LEU A 135 11.59 -3.83 -7.07
N LYS A 136 12.18 -5.00 -6.92
CA LYS A 136 13.06 -5.57 -7.96
C LYS A 136 12.29 -5.82 -9.25
N GLU A 137 11.11 -6.42 -9.15
CA GLU A 137 10.28 -6.72 -10.34
C GLU A 137 9.72 -5.45 -10.99
N MET A 138 9.53 -4.37 -10.22
CA MET A 138 9.03 -3.11 -10.74
C MET A 138 10.08 -2.30 -11.50
N GLN A 139 11.38 -2.60 -11.33
CA GLN A 139 12.44 -1.83 -11.99
C GLN A 139 12.27 -1.86 -13.51
N GLY A 140 12.29 -0.65 -14.12
CA GLY A 140 12.12 -0.50 -15.54
C GLY A 140 10.67 -0.52 -16.02
N HIS A 141 9.69 -0.68 -15.10
CA HIS A 141 8.27 -0.80 -15.44
C HIS A 141 7.39 0.29 -14.85
N ILE A 142 7.96 1.23 -14.08
CA ILE A 142 7.19 2.27 -13.41
C ILE A 142 6.90 3.40 -14.40
N LEU A 143 5.61 3.64 -14.69
CA LEU A 143 5.16 4.72 -15.57
C LEU A 143 4.88 6.00 -14.77
N ALA A 144 4.37 5.87 -13.55
CA ALA A 144 4.04 6.99 -12.69
C ALA A 144 3.97 6.50 -11.24
N GLN A 145 4.10 7.43 -10.32
CA GLN A 145 3.97 7.10 -8.91
C GLN A 145 3.31 8.25 -8.16
N GLY A 146 2.67 7.92 -7.04
CA GLY A 146 2.03 8.88 -6.15
C GLY A 146 2.22 8.45 -4.71
N GLU A 147 2.06 9.40 -3.80
CA GLU A 147 2.33 9.18 -2.40
C GLU A 147 1.32 9.94 -1.54
N LEU A 148 0.86 9.28 -0.48
CA LEU A 148 0.03 9.90 0.55
C LEU A 148 0.69 9.59 1.89
N MET A 149 0.93 10.61 2.70
CA MET A 149 1.56 10.43 4.00
C MET A 149 0.59 10.81 5.10
N GLY A 150 0.48 9.96 6.11
CA GLY A 150 -0.23 10.27 7.33
C GLY A 150 0.66 10.00 8.55
N THR A 151 0.33 10.64 9.66
CA THR A 151 1.06 10.47 10.93
C THR A 151 0.21 9.69 11.92
N PHE A 152 0.86 9.09 12.89
CA PHE A 152 0.16 8.43 13.99
C PHE A 152 1.05 8.38 15.23
N SER A 153 0.46 8.66 16.38
CA SER A 153 1.09 8.47 17.69
C SER A 153 0.12 7.67 18.54
N LYS A 154 0.67 6.67 19.22
CA LYS A 154 -0.14 5.79 20.05
C LYS A 154 -0.35 6.34 21.46
#